data_5712b9cc9a19a0e3aefd4646413343f0
#
_entry.id   5712b9cc9a19a0e3aefd4646413343f0
#
_cell.length_a   1.000
_cell.length_b   1.000
_cell.length_c   1.000
_cell.angle_alpha   90.00
_cell.angle_beta   90.00
_cell.angle_gamma   90.00
#
_symmetry.space_group_name_H-M   'P 1'
#
loop_
_entity.id
_entity.type
_entity.pdbx_description
1 polymer ?
#
loop_
_entity_poly.entity_id
_entity_poly.type
_entity_poly.pdbx_seq_one_letter_code
_entity_poly.pdbx_strand_id
1 'polypeptide(L)'
;MLFRSLFGRFFRLFGLPGDAFCRNGYIKTDEEKQALIEDIVAKKPDVVFVAMGSPKQEYLMQEIQKQHNAIFQGLGGSFDVYTGNVKRAPKWWVDHNLEFAYRLLKEPKRIKRQIHLFKFAWWLIINKK
;
A
#
# COMPACT_ATOMS: atom_id res chain seq x y z
N MET A 1 8.44 4.87 -15.12
CA MET A 1 9.90 4.99 -15.18
C MET A 1 10.54 5.78 -14.04
N LEU A 2 9.79 6.55 -13.26
CA LEU A 2 10.27 7.32 -12.08
C LEU A 2 10.46 6.48 -10.80
N PHE A 3 9.83 5.31 -10.70
CA PHE A 3 9.87 4.46 -9.51
C PHE A 3 11.25 3.90 -9.17
N ARG A 4 12.05 3.53 -10.17
CA ARG A 4 13.37 2.91 -9.96
C ARG A 4 14.37 3.85 -9.27
N SER A 5 14.32 5.14 -9.58
CA SER A 5 15.20 6.17 -9.00
C SER A 5 14.85 6.49 -7.54
N LEU A 6 13.56 6.51 -7.20
CA LEU A 6 13.10 6.87 -5.85
C LEU A 6 13.30 5.74 -4.84
N PHE A 7 13.06 4.47 -5.25
CA PHE A 7 13.30 3.30 -4.41
C PHE A 7 14.80 3.13 -4.11
N GLY A 8 15.66 3.29 -5.09
CA GLY A 8 17.10 3.26 -4.89
C GLY A 8 17.59 4.37 -3.93
N ARG A 9 16.94 5.55 -3.93
CA ARG A 9 17.20 6.61 -2.97
C ARG A 9 16.72 6.28 -1.57
N PHE A 10 15.53 5.66 -1.44
CA PHE A 10 14.97 5.23 -0.15
C PHE A 10 15.88 4.19 0.52
N PHE A 11 16.28 3.13 -0.20
CA PHE A 11 17.19 2.11 0.33
C PHE A 11 18.57 2.69 0.69
N ARG A 12 19.10 3.60 -0.10
CA ARG A 12 20.37 4.27 0.18
C ARG A 12 20.30 5.19 1.42
N LEU A 13 19.12 5.77 1.69
CA LEU A 13 18.89 6.61 2.88
C LEU A 13 18.95 5.79 4.18
N PHE A 14 18.57 4.52 4.13
CA PHE A 14 18.59 3.60 5.28
C PHE A 14 19.85 2.72 5.33
N GLY A 15 20.83 2.97 4.45
CA GLY A 15 22.11 2.23 4.46
C GLY A 15 21.96 0.72 4.18
N LEU A 16 20.86 0.30 3.56
CA LEU A 16 20.63 -1.09 3.22
C LEU A 16 21.41 -1.43 1.95
N PRO A 17 22.36 -2.37 2.02
CA PRO A 17 23.04 -2.88 0.84
C PRO A 17 22.08 -3.76 0.05
N GLY A 18 21.88 -3.49 -1.21
CA GLY A 18 21.10 -4.38 -2.07
C GLY A 18 20.56 -3.70 -3.31
N ASP A 19 20.38 -4.50 -4.34
CA ASP A 19 19.72 -4.11 -5.57
C ASP A 19 18.21 -4.06 -5.35
N ALA A 20 17.64 -2.85 -5.25
CA ALA A 20 16.20 -2.69 -5.20
C ALA A 20 15.60 -2.98 -6.57
N PHE A 21 14.80 -4.03 -6.65
CA PHE A 21 14.02 -4.37 -7.82
C PHE A 21 12.62 -3.75 -7.71
N CYS A 22 12.20 -3.04 -8.76
CA CYS A 22 10.89 -2.44 -8.84
C CYS A 22 10.11 -2.97 -10.03
N ARG A 23 8.86 -3.33 -9.79
CA ARG A 23 7.92 -3.72 -10.84
C ARG A 23 6.62 -2.93 -10.74
N ASN A 24 5.95 -2.74 -11.87
CA ASN A 24 4.64 -2.12 -11.92
C ASN A 24 3.60 -3.05 -11.31
N GLY A 25 2.83 -2.55 -10.34
CA GLY A 25 1.76 -3.28 -9.65
C GLY A 25 0.38 -3.17 -10.32
N TYR A 26 0.28 -2.60 -11.53
CA TYR A 26 -0.97 -2.57 -12.29
C TYR A 26 -1.15 -3.91 -13.01
N ILE A 27 -1.70 -4.88 -12.30
CA ILE A 27 -1.98 -6.24 -12.78
C ILE A 27 -3.43 -6.25 -13.26
N LYS A 28 -3.63 -6.68 -14.50
CA LYS A 28 -4.97 -6.75 -15.13
C LYS A 28 -5.44 -8.19 -15.34
N THR A 29 -4.51 -9.12 -15.54
CA THR A 29 -4.80 -10.53 -15.81
C THR A 29 -4.14 -11.45 -14.79
N ASP A 30 -4.64 -12.69 -14.71
CA ASP A 30 -4.07 -13.69 -13.80
C ASP A 30 -2.69 -14.17 -14.29
N GLU A 31 -2.44 -14.17 -15.60
CA GLU A 31 -1.14 -14.49 -16.19
C GLU A 31 -0.08 -13.46 -15.78
N GLU A 32 -0.43 -12.15 -15.81
CA GLU A 32 0.48 -11.08 -15.35
C GLU A 32 0.78 -11.22 -13.86
N LYS A 33 -0.21 -11.65 -13.07
CA LYS A 33 -0.04 -11.90 -11.65
C LYS A 33 0.90 -13.07 -11.40
N GLN A 34 0.70 -14.17 -12.11
CA GLN A 34 1.55 -15.34 -11.99
C GLN A 34 3.00 -15.03 -12.40
N ALA A 35 3.20 -14.35 -13.52
CA ALA A 35 4.51 -13.91 -13.97
C ALA A 35 5.21 -12.96 -12.95
N LEU A 36 4.44 -12.12 -12.24
CA LEU A 36 4.97 -11.29 -11.17
C LEU A 36 5.45 -12.14 -9.98
N ILE A 37 4.65 -13.13 -9.58
CA ILE A 37 4.99 -14.03 -8.47
C ILE A 37 6.26 -14.83 -8.81
N GLU A 38 6.33 -15.42 -9.99
CA GLU A 38 7.50 -16.17 -10.47
C GLU A 38 8.77 -15.30 -10.49
N ASP A 39 8.66 -14.05 -10.94
CA ASP A 39 9.79 -13.13 -10.97
C ASP A 39 10.28 -12.77 -9.55
N ILE A 40 9.37 -12.59 -8.59
CA ILE A 40 9.71 -12.36 -7.18
C ILE A 40 10.38 -13.60 -6.58
N VAL A 41 9.82 -14.78 -6.82
CA VAL A 41 10.36 -16.05 -6.31
C VAL A 41 11.75 -16.33 -6.89
N ALA A 42 11.97 -16.04 -8.18
CA ALA A 42 13.27 -16.20 -8.83
C ALA A 42 14.35 -15.28 -8.24
N LYS A 43 13.97 -14.06 -7.84
CA LYS A 43 14.88 -13.06 -7.26
C LYS A 43 15.18 -13.27 -5.78
N LYS A 44 14.36 -14.06 -5.09
CA LYS A 44 14.51 -14.39 -3.66
C LYS A 44 14.78 -13.17 -2.77
N PRO A 45 13.94 -12.12 -2.80
CA PRO A 45 14.14 -10.94 -1.98
C PRO A 45 13.89 -11.25 -0.50
N ASP A 46 14.65 -10.63 0.40
CA ASP A 46 14.42 -10.71 1.84
C ASP A 46 13.21 -9.86 2.28
N VAL A 47 12.95 -8.75 1.56
CA VAL A 47 11.88 -7.81 1.87
C VAL A 47 11.09 -7.44 0.61
N VAL A 48 9.77 -7.52 0.70
CA VAL A 48 8.85 -7.17 -0.40
C VAL A 48 7.89 -6.08 0.05
N PHE A 49 7.96 -4.93 -0.59
CA PHE A 49 7.02 -3.83 -0.41
C PHE A 49 5.92 -3.88 -1.46
N VAL A 50 4.66 -3.91 -1.02
CA VAL A 50 3.51 -3.99 -1.93
C VAL A 50 2.62 -2.76 -1.77
N ALA A 51 2.41 -2.00 -2.85
CA ALA A 51 1.65 -0.76 -2.87
C ALA A 51 0.50 -0.83 -3.89
N MET A 52 -0.42 -1.76 -3.72
CA MET A 52 -1.57 -1.98 -4.62
C MET A 52 -2.90 -1.57 -4.00
N GLY A 53 -2.88 -1.18 -2.72
CA GLY A 53 -4.07 -0.90 -1.92
C GLY A 53 -4.76 -2.16 -1.41
N SER A 54 -5.42 -2.00 -0.25
CA SER A 54 -6.18 -3.08 0.41
C SER A 54 -7.49 -3.35 -0.34
N PRO A 55 -7.97 -4.59 -0.45
CA PRO A 55 -7.37 -5.86 0.03
C PRO A 55 -6.46 -6.56 -1.00
N LYS A 56 -6.21 -5.97 -2.17
CA LYS A 56 -5.46 -6.64 -3.25
C LYS A 56 -4.02 -6.96 -2.86
N GLN A 57 -3.37 -6.05 -2.13
CA GLN A 57 -2.00 -6.24 -1.68
C GLN A 57 -1.87 -7.41 -0.70
N GLU A 58 -2.84 -7.60 0.19
CA GLU A 58 -2.84 -8.68 1.17
C GLU A 58 -2.97 -10.05 0.50
N TYR A 59 -3.87 -10.16 -0.48
CA TYR A 59 -4.02 -11.39 -1.26
C TYR A 59 -2.75 -11.73 -2.06
N LEU A 60 -2.14 -10.72 -2.70
CA LEU A 60 -0.90 -10.94 -3.44
C LEU A 60 0.24 -11.38 -2.51
N MET A 61 0.42 -10.72 -1.37
CA MET A 61 1.43 -11.09 -0.39
C MET A 61 1.25 -12.52 0.10
N GLN A 62 0.00 -12.94 0.38
CA GLN A 62 -0.32 -14.30 0.80
C GLN A 62 0.02 -15.34 -0.28
N GLU A 63 -0.19 -15.04 -1.55
CA GLU A 63 0.16 -15.94 -2.63
C GLU A 63 1.66 -16.07 -2.84
N ILE A 64 2.39 -14.96 -2.76
CA ILE A 64 3.85 -14.98 -2.83
C ILE A 64 4.43 -15.77 -1.64
N GLN A 65 3.89 -15.56 -0.43
CA GLN A 65 4.35 -16.23 0.78
C GLN A 65 4.26 -17.76 0.72
N LYS A 66 3.31 -18.31 -0.04
CA LYS A 66 3.21 -19.76 -0.25
C LYS A 66 4.40 -20.36 -1.02
N GLN A 67 5.09 -19.55 -1.81
CA GLN A 67 6.18 -19.97 -2.69
C GLN A 67 7.54 -19.43 -2.24
N HIS A 68 7.57 -18.29 -1.55
CA HIS A 68 8.78 -17.66 -1.07
C HIS A 68 8.56 -16.98 0.27
N ASN A 69 9.46 -17.27 1.23
CA ASN A 69 9.41 -16.67 2.56
C ASN A 69 10.24 -15.38 2.59
N ALA A 70 9.57 -14.24 2.86
CA ALA A 70 10.18 -12.93 2.94
C ALA A 70 9.42 -12.07 3.97
N ILE A 71 9.96 -10.91 4.31
CA ILE A 71 9.24 -9.89 5.07
C ILE A 71 8.36 -9.12 4.08
N PHE A 72 7.05 -9.19 4.28
CA PHE A 72 6.07 -8.48 3.46
C PHE A 72 5.54 -7.24 4.16
N GLN A 73 5.56 -6.09 3.48
CA GLN A 73 5.01 -4.85 3.98
C GLN A 73 4.07 -4.22 2.95
N GLY A 74 2.78 -4.16 3.29
CA GLY A 74 1.79 -3.41 2.52
C GLY A 74 1.92 -1.91 2.81
N LEU A 75 2.12 -1.11 1.79
CA LEU A 75 2.29 0.34 1.90
C LEU A 75 1.00 1.12 1.56
N GLY A 76 0.05 0.46 0.89
CA GLY A 76 -1.20 1.11 0.47
C GLY A 76 -0.94 2.42 -0.29
N GLY A 77 -1.73 3.44 0.01
CA GLY A 77 -1.60 4.77 -0.58
C GLY A 77 -0.53 5.67 0.04
N SER A 78 0.27 5.18 1.00
CA SER A 78 1.32 5.98 1.64
C SER A 78 2.42 6.36 0.66
N PHE A 79 2.69 5.48 -0.30
CA PHE A 79 3.67 5.71 -1.36
C PHE A 79 3.27 6.85 -2.31
N ASP A 80 1.98 6.98 -2.61
CA ASP A 80 1.48 8.05 -3.48
C ASP A 80 1.68 9.43 -2.85
N VAL A 81 1.58 9.51 -1.52
CA VAL A 81 1.87 10.74 -0.78
C VAL A 81 3.36 11.02 -0.77
N TYR A 82 4.19 9.99 -0.53
CA TYR A 82 5.66 10.15 -0.50
C TYR A 82 6.24 10.53 -1.87
N THR A 83 5.70 9.98 -2.94
CA THR A 83 6.12 10.30 -4.33
C THR A 83 5.58 11.63 -4.83
N GLY A 84 4.71 12.30 -4.06
CA GLY A 84 4.09 13.57 -4.45
C GLY A 84 2.96 13.42 -5.47
N ASN A 85 2.57 12.20 -5.83
CA ASN A 85 1.44 11.94 -6.73
C ASN A 85 0.11 12.37 -6.11
N VAL A 86 0.03 12.29 -4.79
CA VAL A 86 -1.12 12.76 -4.01
C VAL A 86 -0.65 13.84 -3.05
N LYS A 87 -1.19 15.04 -3.17
CA LYS A 87 -0.89 16.12 -2.24
C LYS A 87 -1.43 15.76 -0.86
N ARG A 88 -0.59 15.88 0.16
CA ARG A 88 -1.01 15.77 1.54
C ARG A 88 -2.07 16.84 1.87
N ALA A 89 -2.92 16.55 2.83
CA ALA A 89 -3.89 17.53 3.31
C ALA A 89 -3.18 18.82 3.79
N PRO A 90 -3.80 20.00 3.65
CA PRO A 90 -3.28 21.23 4.22
C PRO A 90 -2.97 21.07 5.71
N LYS A 91 -1.96 21.80 6.19
CA LYS A 91 -1.44 21.66 7.55
C LYS A 91 -2.55 21.75 8.63
N TRP A 92 -3.52 22.63 8.46
CA TRP A 92 -4.67 22.77 9.37
C TRP A 92 -5.43 21.43 9.56
N TRP A 93 -5.70 20.70 8.47
CA TRP A 93 -6.39 19.40 8.53
C TRP A 93 -5.56 18.31 9.20
N VAL A 94 -4.23 18.37 9.03
CA VAL A 94 -3.28 17.43 9.65
C VAL A 94 -3.20 17.70 11.15
N ASP A 95 -3.07 18.97 11.54
CA ASP A 95 -2.91 19.39 12.94
C ASP A 95 -4.17 19.07 13.79
N HIS A 96 -5.35 19.03 13.14
CA HIS A 96 -6.62 18.66 13.80
C HIS A 96 -6.98 17.16 13.64
N ASN A 97 -6.07 16.32 13.13
CA ASN A 97 -6.31 14.90 12.84
C ASN A 97 -7.49 14.64 11.88
N LEU A 98 -7.84 15.61 11.04
CA LEU A 98 -8.93 15.56 10.08
C LEU A 98 -8.46 15.22 8.65
N GLU A 99 -7.22 14.71 8.49
CA GLU A 99 -6.67 14.32 7.18
C GLU A 99 -7.56 13.31 6.46
N PHE A 100 -8.16 12.38 7.21
CA PHE A 100 -9.10 11.39 6.65
C PHE A 100 -10.33 12.06 6.01
N ALA A 101 -10.88 13.09 6.66
CA ALA A 101 -12.05 13.82 6.16
C ALA A 101 -11.71 14.61 4.90
N TYR A 102 -10.54 15.25 4.86
CA TYR A 102 -10.05 15.93 3.66
C TYR A 102 -9.91 14.97 2.48
N ARG A 103 -9.33 13.78 2.70
CA ARG A 103 -9.20 12.74 1.67
C ARG A 103 -10.56 12.22 1.21
N LEU A 104 -11.52 12.13 2.11
CA LEU A 104 -12.89 11.71 1.82
C LEU A 104 -13.61 12.71 0.93
N LEU A 105 -13.45 14.01 1.20
CA LEU A 105 -14.00 15.10 0.37
C LEU A 105 -13.40 15.09 -1.04
N LYS A 106 -12.09 14.83 -1.17
CA LYS A 106 -11.43 14.76 -2.48
C LYS A 106 -11.78 13.52 -3.29
N GLU A 107 -12.01 12.38 -2.60
CA GLU A 107 -12.27 11.09 -3.23
C GLU A 107 -13.52 10.44 -2.62
N PRO A 108 -14.74 10.88 -2.99
CA PRO A 108 -15.98 10.36 -2.40
C PRO A 108 -16.19 8.86 -2.61
N LYS A 109 -15.53 8.27 -3.61
CA LYS A 109 -15.53 6.81 -3.82
C LYS A 109 -14.95 6.03 -2.62
N ARG A 110 -14.15 6.65 -1.77
CA ARG A 110 -13.62 6.05 -0.54
C ARG A 110 -14.67 5.87 0.55
N ILE A 111 -15.79 6.59 0.49
CA ILE A 111 -16.91 6.44 1.44
C ILE A 111 -17.38 4.98 1.52
N LYS A 112 -17.44 4.29 0.38
CA LYS A 112 -17.86 2.88 0.34
C LYS A 112 -16.98 1.96 1.20
N ARG A 113 -15.69 2.27 1.34
CA ARG A 113 -14.78 1.52 2.21
C ARG A 113 -14.93 1.89 3.69
N GLN A 114 -15.32 3.12 3.96
CA GLN A 114 -15.45 3.63 5.34
C GLN A 114 -16.82 3.35 5.95
N ILE A 115 -17.81 2.93 5.16
CA ILE A 115 -19.14 2.59 5.67
C ILE A 115 -19.08 1.49 6.75
N HIS A 116 -18.10 0.58 6.65
CA HIS A 116 -17.86 -0.45 7.66
C HIS A 116 -17.37 0.14 8.99
N LEU A 117 -16.62 1.25 8.96
CA LEU A 117 -16.19 1.95 10.17
C LEU A 117 -17.38 2.59 10.89
N PHE A 118 -18.30 3.21 10.14
CA PHE A 118 -19.53 3.76 10.71
C PHE A 118 -20.43 2.67 11.29
N LYS A 119 -20.58 1.54 10.61
CA LYS A 119 -21.31 0.36 11.12
C LYS A 119 -20.67 -0.18 12.41
N PHE A 120 -19.35 -0.24 12.46
CA PHE A 120 -18.63 -0.68 13.66
C PHE A 120 -18.80 0.31 14.81
N ALA A 121 -18.67 1.63 14.57
CA ALA A 121 -18.89 2.64 15.58
C ALA A 121 -20.34 2.60 16.12
N TRP A 122 -21.31 2.45 15.24
CA TRP A 122 -22.72 2.27 15.62
C TRP A 122 -22.93 1.02 16.47
N TRP A 123 -22.34 -0.09 16.06
CA TRP A 123 -22.38 -1.35 16.81
C TRP A 123 -21.79 -1.20 18.21
N LEU A 124 -20.65 -0.49 18.36
CA LEU A 124 -20.04 -0.21 19.66
C LEU A 124 -20.95 0.62 20.57
N ILE A 125 -21.66 1.60 20.02
CA ILE A 125 -22.58 2.46 20.80
C ILE A 125 -23.76 1.63 21.33
N ILE A 126 -24.33 0.76 20.49
CA ILE A 126 -25.49 -0.06 20.88
C ILE A 126 -25.11 -1.16 21.87
N ASN A 127 -23.92 -1.79 21.68
CA ASN A 127 -23.48 -2.90 22.52
C ASN A 127 -22.57 -2.46 23.70
N LYS A 128 -22.58 -1.19 24.04
CA LYS A 128 -21.90 -0.67 25.23
C LYS A 128 -22.71 -1.08 26.48
N LYS A 129 -22.44 -2.29 27.00
CA LYS A 129 -22.82 -2.74 28.35
C LYS A 129 -21.69 -2.41 29.31
#